data_d705300409cf3e0f58e94896dff4fb11
#
_entry.id   d705300409cf3e0f58e94896dff4fb11
#
_cell.length_a   1.000
_cell.length_b   1.000
_cell.length_c   1.000
_cell.angle_alpha   90.00
_cell.angle_beta   90.00
_cell.angle_gamma   90.00
#
_symmetry.space_group_name_H-M   'P 1'
#
loop_
_entity.id
_entity.type
_entity.pdbx_description
1 polymer ?
#
loop_
_entity_poly.entity_id
_entity_poly.type
_entity_poly.pdbx_seq_one_letter_code
_entity_poly.pdbx_strand_id
1 'polypeptide(L)'
;MPKHSTTNFNTEHQMDTKHIQQNWLLPDGVADVLFTDAQKQESLRDALLFVLTAHGYRLVSPPLIEYTESLLNNADEDLKRQTFKFIDQLNGRLMGLRADITPQILRIDSKYGKGISRYCYVGQVVKTLPTGLFGLRTPLQLGAEIFGIDDICAELELIDLLVALADEIGLDRQMLHVDIGHVAIFDRLCQLHGVSNKDADELIGIYHKKAMPELTKWCQNMGNSLNSPSDATDFLVLAKHTLSSDRTPNAEALLSKLSDKARQDNQIIQAANELATLAAHIRAVGMSVSIDVTELSGYHYHTGVVFNVYLGNRTTQTQALVRGGRFNGISTHSVARGATGFSMDINRLLEFVELEEDTVILVDYHDLQNADADTKADLATQIKTLQSEGCIVIKPLTVDDKPDQIDGILHWDTDQDKPIWAVRLVGDEY
;
A
#
# COMPACT_ATOMS: atom_id res chain seq x y z
N MET A 1 45.88 -26.65 60.88
CA MET A 1 45.38 -27.14 59.61
C MET A 1 44.13 -26.33 59.27
N PRO A 2 44.16 -25.38 58.32
CA PRO A 2 42.99 -24.64 57.89
C PRO A 2 42.28 -25.37 56.75
N LYS A 3 40.91 -25.37 56.81
CA LYS A 3 40.01 -25.94 55.84
C LYS A 3 39.89 -24.99 54.67
N HIS A 4 40.11 -25.50 53.46
CA HIS A 4 39.81 -24.81 52.19
C HIS A 4 38.31 -24.60 52.03
N SER A 5 37.89 -23.34 51.84
CA SER A 5 36.56 -22.98 51.37
C SER A 5 36.61 -22.90 49.83
N THR A 6 35.89 -23.79 49.18
CA THR A 6 35.57 -23.72 47.76
C THR A 6 34.48 -22.68 47.54
N THR A 7 34.84 -21.57 46.98
CA THR A 7 33.90 -20.53 46.52
C THR A 7 33.24 -21.00 45.22
N ASN A 8 31.93 -21.17 45.28
CA ASN A 8 31.08 -21.39 44.09
C ASN A 8 30.99 -20.11 43.23
N PHE A 9 31.65 -20.09 42.09
CA PHE A 9 31.43 -19.15 40.99
C PHE A 9 30.40 -19.79 40.08
N ASN A 10 29.10 -19.58 40.26
CA ASN A 10 28.11 -19.91 39.24
C ASN A 10 26.72 -19.34 39.54
N THR A 11 26.59 -18.07 39.95
CA THR A 11 25.25 -17.47 40.20
C THR A 11 25.05 -16.05 39.61
N GLU A 12 26.02 -15.49 38.89
CA GLU A 12 25.87 -14.09 38.39
C GLU A 12 25.49 -13.93 36.90
N HIS A 13 25.37 -15.02 36.12
CA HIS A 13 25.08 -14.88 34.69
C HIS A 13 23.62 -15.13 34.28
N GLN A 14 22.72 -15.47 35.22
CA GLN A 14 21.29 -15.71 34.89
C GLN A 14 20.34 -14.53 35.14
N MET A 15 20.80 -13.45 35.80
CA MET A 15 19.93 -12.29 36.08
C MET A 15 19.88 -11.24 34.94
N ASP A 16 20.85 -11.21 34.04
CA ASP A 16 20.95 -10.13 33.03
C ASP A 16 20.11 -10.36 31.77
N THR A 17 19.86 -11.60 31.38
CA THR A 17 19.16 -11.91 30.15
C THR A 17 17.66 -11.54 30.16
N LYS A 18 16.98 -11.62 31.30
CA LYS A 18 15.57 -11.22 31.42
C LYS A 18 15.37 -9.70 31.40
N HIS A 19 16.32 -8.92 31.93
CA HIS A 19 16.28 -7.45 31.87
C HIS A 19 16.65 -6.91 30.48
N ILE A 20 17.54 -7.59 29.74
CA ILE A 20 17.90 -7.23 28.38
C ILE A 20 16.71 -7.43 27.44
N GLN A 21 15.95 -8.52 27.55
CA GLN A 21 14.78 -8.78 26.72
C GLN A 21 13.64 -7.76 26.92
N GLN A 22 13.47 -7.19 28.13
CA GLN A 22 12.44 -6.17 28.38
C GLN A 22 12.75 -4.80 27.77
N ASN A 23 14.00 -4.48 27.49
CA ASN A 23 14.42 -3.19 26.94
C ASN A 23 14.42 -3.11 25.41
N TRP A 24 14.12 -4.22 24.73
CA TRP A 24 14.18 -4.32 23.27
C TRP A 24 12.80 -4.54 22.63
N LEU A 25 11.75 -4.17 23.34
CA LEU A 25 10.38 -4.26 22.84
C LEU A 25 10.10 -3.16 21.80
N LEU A 26 9.57 -3.55 20.67
CA LEU A 26 9.02 -2.61 19.69
C LEU A 26 7.63 -2.13 20.14
N PRO A 27 7.21 -0.92 19.76
CA PRO A 27 5.85 -0.44 20.00
C PRO A 27 4.81 -1.32 19.30
N ASP A 28 3.58 -1.36 19.83
CA ASP A 28 2.46 -2.07 19.20
C ASP A 28 2.25 -1.60 17.75
N GLY A 29 2.10 -2.55 16.83
CA GLY A 29 1.93 -2.30 15.40
C GLY A 29 3.20 -1.85 14.67
N VAL A 30 4.37 -1.97 15.32
CA VAL A 30 5.69 -1.81 14.70
C VAL A 30 6.40 -3.15 14.71
N ALA A 31 6.94 -3.58 13.59
CA ALA A 31 7.64 -4.84 13.44
C ALA A 31 8.87 -4.68 12.56
N ASP A 32 9.89 -5.50 12.82
CA ASP A 32 10.98 -5.67 11.87
C ASP A 32 10.51 -6.51 10.67
N VAL A 33 11.00 -6.18 9.50
CA VAL A 33 10.88 -7.03 8.30
C VAL A 33 12.23 -7.68 8.11
N LEU A 34 12.31 -9.01 8.21
CA LEU A 34 13.57 -9.73 8.32
C LEU A 34 13.76 -10.72 7.15
N PHE A 35 15.02 -10.97 6.80
CA PHE A 35 15.49 -12.05 5.92
C PHE A 35 14.69 -12.13 4.59
N THR A 36 14.01 -13.24 4.33
CA THR A 36 13.24 -13.49 3.12
C THR A 36 12.14 -12.44 2.87
N ASP A 37 11.44 -11.99 3.93
CA ASP A 37 10.41 -10.96 3.77
C ASP A 37 11.00 -9.61 3.38
N ALA A 38 12.19 -9.27 3.91
CA ALA A 38 12.89 -8.04 3.53
C ALA A 38 13.35 -8.10 2.06
N GLN A 39 13.84 -9.26 1.62
CA GLN A 39 14.23 -9.50 0.24
C GLN A 39 13.02 -9.45 -0.71
N LYS A 40 11.91 -10.09 -0.35
CA LYS A 40 10.63 -9.98 -1.08
C LYS A 40 10.18 -8.53 -1.19
N GLN A 41 10.29 -7.74 -0.11
CA GLN A 41 9.88 -6.35 -0.09
C GLN A 41 10.70 -5.50 -1.09
N GLU A 42 12.03 -5.68 -1.14
CA GLU A 42 12.88 -4.95 -2.09
C GLU A 42 12.65 -5.40 -3.53
N SER A 43 12.48 -6.70 -3.79
CA SER A 43 12.15 -7.22 -5.12
C SER A 43 10.81 -6.68 -5.63
N LEU A 44 9.77 -6.68 -4.79
CA LEU A 44 8.48 -6.08 -5.10
C LEU A 44 8.59 -4.58 -5.41
N ARG A 45 9.33 -3.87 -4.55
CA ARG A 45 9.54 -2.43 -4.74
C ARG A 45 10.15 -2.13 -6.10
N ASP A 46 11.19 -2.85 -6.48
CA ASP A 46 11.89 -2.63 -7.75
C ASP A 46 11.03 -3.01 -8.96
N ALA A 47 10.36 -4.17 -8.92
CA ALA A 47 9.45 -4.62 -9.98
C ALA A 47 8.29 -3.63 -10.20
N LEU A 48 7.61 -3.24 -9.12
CA LEU A 48 6.48 -2.31 -9.21
C LEU A 48 6.90 -0.91 -9.67
N LEU A 49 8.06 -0.40 -9.22
CA LEU A 49 8.60 0.87 -9.69
C LEU A 49 9.02 0.82 -11.16
N PHE A 50 9.55 -0.30 -11.63
CA PHE A 50 9.85 -0.51 -13.04
C PHE A 50 8.60 -0.35 -13.90
N VAL A 51 7.50 -1.02 -13.54
CA VAL A 51 6.21 -0.89 -14.25
C VAL A 51 5.74 0.56 -14.27
N LEU A 52 5.70 1.25 -13.11
CA LEU A 52 5.24 2.64 -13.04
C LEU A 52 6.07 3.57 -13.92
N THR A 53 7.39 3.45 -13.88
CA THR A 53 8.29 4.30 -14.69
C THR A 53 8.21 3.97 -16.17
N ALA A 54 8.03 2.70 -16.56
CA ALA A 54 7.80 2.27 -17.92
C ALA A 54 6.50 2.84 -18.52
N HIS A 55 5.48 3.08 -17.67
CA HIS A 55 4.24 3.77 -18.06
C HIS A 55 4.34 5.30 -18.03
N GLY A 56 5.54 5.86 -17.87
CA GLY A 56 5.79 7.30 -17.96
C GLY A 56 5.54 8.07 -16.65
N TYR A 57 5.37 7.38 -15.52
CA TYR A 57 5.29 8.02 -14.23
C TYR A 57 6.69 8.41 -13.73
N ARG A 58 6.85 9.66 -13.32
CA ARG A 58 8.12 10.17 -12.82
C ARG A 58 8.24 9.88 -11.32
N LEU A 59 9.29 9.13 -10.97
CA LEU A 59 9.58 8.82 -9.58
C LEU A 59 9.94 10.07 -8.80
N VAL A 60 9.29 10.26 -7.65
CA VAL A 60 9.60 11.30 -6.68
C VAL A 60 9.84 10.69 -5.30
N SER A 61 10.77 11.26 -4.54
CA SER A 61 11.12 10.81 -3.19
C SER A 61 11.01 11.96 -2.20
N PRO A 62 9.81 12.22 -1.67
CA PRO A 62 9.61 13.26 -0.65
C PRO A 62 10.26 12.87 0.68
N PRO A 63 10.65 13.84 1.54
CA PRO A 63 11.22 13.56 2.84
C PRO A 63 10.21 12.92 3.79
N LEU A 64 10.69 12.13 4.75
CA LEU A 64 9.85 11.49 5.78
C LEU A 64 9.22 12.52 6.74
N ILE A 65 9.90 13.64 6.96
CA ILE A 65 9.50 14.70 7.90
C ILE A 65 9.29 16.02 7.17
N GLU A 66 8.24 16.73 7.55
CA GLU A 66 7.96 18.11 7.10
C GLU A 66 7.34 18.94 8.22
N TYR A 67 7.30 20.27 8.06
CA TYR A 67 6.49 21.10 8.95
C TYR A 67 5.01 20.77 8.81
N THR A 68 4.30 20.69 9.93
CA THR A 68 2.88 20.31 9.95
C THR A 68 2.01 21.23 9.11
N GLU A 69 2.35 22.51 9.00
CA GLU A 69 1.65 23.48 8.16
C GLU A 69 1.69 23.11 6.67
N SER A 70 2.78 22.47 6.23
CA SER A 70 2.92 21.96 4.86
C SER A 70 2.31 20.57 4.70
N LEU A 71 2.66 19.67 5.61
CA LEU A 71 2.27 18.25 5.53
C LEU A 71 0.77 18.04 5.68
N LEU A 72 0.11 18.85 6.51
CA LEU A 72 -1.32 18.74 6.84
C LEU A 72 -2.16 19.85 6.21
N ASN A 73 -1.61 20.60 5.25
CA ASN A 73 -2.38 21.53 4.47
C ASN A 73 -3.42 20.75 3.64
N ASN A 74 -4.69 21.07 3.80
CA ASN A 74 -5.83 20.35 3.21
C ASN A 74 -6.02 18.90 3.68
N ALA A 75 -5.36 18.46 4.75
CA ALA A 75 -5.59 17.16 5.35
C ALA A 75 -6.92 17.11 6.10
N ASP A 76 -7.62 16.00 6.00
CA ASP A 76 -8.78 15.71 6.82
C ASP A 76 -8.40 15.46 8.29
N GLU A 77 -9.40 15.36 9.16
CA GLU A 77 -9.18 15.13 10.59
C GLU A 77 -8.57 13.75 10.87
N ASP A 78 -8.82 12.76 10.03
CA ASP A 78 -8.25 11.42 10.16
C ASP A 78 -6.75 11.42 9.90
N LEU A 79 -6.30 12.05 8.82
CA LEU A 79 -4.88 12.17 8.52
C LEU A 79 -4.15 13.00 9.59
N LYS A 80 -4.79 14.07 10.09
CA LYS A 80 -4.25 14.87 11.19
C LYS A 80 -4.06 14.07 12.47
N ARG A 81 -4.98 13.15 12.79
CA ARG A 81 -4.89 12.24 13.95
C ARG A 81 -3.84 11.16 13.75
N GLN A 82 -3.69 10.66 12.52
CA GLN A 82 -2.73 9.61 12.18
C GLN A 82 -1.28 10.11 12.11
N THR A 83 -1.06 11.43 12.08
CA THR A 83 0.27 12.03 11.94
C THR A 83 0.94 12.21 13.30
N PHE A 84 2.13 11.62 13.48
CA PHE A 84 3.01 11.93 14.58
C PHE A 84 3.52 13.35 14.48
N LYS A 85 3.45 14.11 15.58
CA LYS A 85 3.88 15.51 15.65
C LYS A 85 4.94 15.67 16.73
N PHE A 86 5.97 16.45 16.41
CA PHE A 86 7.08 16.72 17.32
C PHE A 86 7.67 18.13 17.05
N ILE A 87 8.42 18.65 18.00
CA ILE A 87 9.02 19.98 17.90
C ILE A 87 10.42 19.85 17.30
N ASP A 88 10.70 20.62 16.26
CA ASP A 88 12.05 20.80 15.72
C ASP A 88 12.93 21.54 16.75
N GLN A 89 13.95 20.84 17.25
CA GLN A 89 14.85 21.40 18.25
C GLN A 89 15.76 22.53 17.70
N LEU A 90 15.88 22.66 16.37
CA LEU A 90 16.69 23.70 15.75
C LEU A 90 15.99 25.08 15.79
N ASN A 91 14.67 25.11 15.66
CA ASN A 91 13.94 26.35 15.46
C ASN A 91 12.61 26.45 16.23
N GLY A 92 12.22 25.41 16.98
CA GLY A 92 11.00 25.37 17.77
C GLY A 92 9.70 25.18 16.99
N ARG A 93 9.75 24.95 15.68
CA ARG A 93 8.55 24.73 14.85
C ARG A 93 8.01 23.31 14.98
N LEU A 94 6.72 23.16 14.77
CA LEU A 94 6.05 21.87 14.80
C LEU A 94 6.28 21.13 13.48
N MET A 95 6.82 19.91 13.56
CA MET A 95 7.00 18.98 12.44
C MET A 95 6.13 17.74 12.61
N GLY A 96 5.94 16.98 11.53
CA GLY A 96 5.27 15.69 11.53
C GLY A 96 6.04 14.64 10.74
N LEU A 97 5.84 13.37 11.12
CA LEU A 97 6.14 12.22 10.27
C LEU A 97 4.97 12.00 9.32
N ARG A 98 5.26 11.83 8.04
CA ARG A 98 4.19 11.60 7.06
C ARG A 98 3.43 10.31 7.37
N ALA A 99 2.10 10.40 7.46
CA ALA A 99 1.20 9.26 7.56
C ALA A 99 0.64 8.83 6.19
N ASP A 100 0.82 9.71 5.18
CA ASP A 100 0.50 9.51 3.77
C ASP A 100 1.45 10.35 2.91
N ILE A 101 1.79 9.86 1.71
CA ILE A 101 2.69 10.55 0.77
C ILE A 101 1.92 11.50 -0.16
N THR A 102 0.66 11.23 -0.48
CA THR A 102 -0.16 12.03 -1.41
C THR A 102 -0.15 13.54 -1.12
N PRO A 103 -0.21 14.04 0.14
CA PRO A 103 -0.10 15.47 0.42
C PRO A 103 1.22 16.10 -0.02
N GLN A 104 2.30 15.32 0.02
CA GLN A 104 3.62 15.77 -0.43
C GLN A 104 3.69 15.82 -1.97
N ILE A 105 3.01 14.90 -2.66
CA ILE A 105 2.90 14.93 -4.13
C ILE A 105 2.09 16.14 -4.59
N LEU A 106 0.98 16.45 -3.89
CA LEU A 106 0.22 17.69 -4.09
C LEU A 106 1.12 18.94 -4.03
N ARG A 107 1.96 19.02 -3.00
CA ARG A 107 2.92 20.12 -2.84
C ARG A 107 3.96 20.16 -3.97
N ILE A 108 4.43 19.01 -4.42
CA ILE A 108 5.40 18.89 -5.53
C ILE A 108 4.74 19.33 -6.83
N ASP A 109 3.53 18.84 -7.14
CA ASP A 109 2.81 19.25 -8.35
C ASP A 109 2.50 20.75 -8.33
N SER A 110 2.06 21.31 -7.21
CA SER A 110 1.78 22.75 -7.08
C SER A 110 2.98 23.64 -7.44
N LYS A 111 4.21 23.15 -7.23
CA LYS A 111 5.45 23.87 -7.50
C LYS A 111 6.04 23.57 -8.88
N TYR A 112 5.95 22.32 -9.33
CA TYR A 112 6.68 21.84 -10.52
C TYR A 112 5.76 21.32 -11.64
N GLY A 113 4.46 21.13 -11.37
CA GLY A 113 3.50 20.56 -12.32
C GLY A 113 3.22 21.47 -13.50
N LYS A 114 3.14 20.87 -14.71
CA LYS A 114 2.81 21.56 -15.97
C LYS A 114 1.96 20.63 -16.82
N GLY A 115 0.85 21.16 -17.37
CA GLY A 115 -0.05 20.35 -18.19
C GLY A 115 -0.49 19.08 -17.45
N ILE A 116 -0.54 17.95 -18.12
CA ILE A 116 -0.77 16.66 -17.46
C ILE A 116 0.55 16.17 -16.89
N SER A 117 0.57 15.86 -15.60
CA SER A 117 1.74 15.37 -14.88
C SER A 117 1.44 14.01 -14.25
N ARG A 118 2.38 13.08 -14.36
CA ARG A 118 2.31 11.73 -13.76
C ARG A 118 3.45 11.55 -12.79
N TYR A 119 3.14 11.21 -11.55
CA TYR A 119 4.13 10.96 -10.50
C TYR A 119 3.90 9.58 -9.90
N CYS A 120 4.99 8.91 -9.54
CA CYS A 120 4.96 7.72 -8.71
C CYS A 120 5.91 7.87 -7.53
N TYR A 121 5.65 7.09 -6.50
CA TYR A 121 6.45 7.11 -5.29
C TYR A 121 6.42 5.75 -4.60
N VAL A 122 7.47 5.47 -3.83
CA VAL A 122 7.49 4.44 -2.81
C VAL A 122 8.22 4.97 -1.59
N GLY A 123 7.69 4.72 -0.41
CA GLY A 123 8.33 5.15 0.82
C GLY A 123 7.56 4.75 2.06
N GLN A 124 8.29 4.65 3.14
CA GLN A 124 7.70 4.35 4.44
C GLN A 124 6.85 5.51 4.92
N VAL A 125 5.68 5.20 5.46
CA VAL A 125 4.83 6.13 6.19
C VAL A 125 4.71 5.68 7.64
N VAL A 126 4.40 6.60 8.55
CA VAL A 126 4.35 6.31 9.99
C VAL A 126 3.04 6.82 10.57
N LYS A 127 2.21 5.90 11.08
CA LYS A 127 0.88 6.20 11.60
C LYS A 127 0.83 6.09 13.12
N THR A 128 0.12 7.01 13.76
CA THR A 128 -0.12 6.95 15.22
C THR A 128 -0.96 5.75 15.62
N LEU A 129 -1.87 5.31 14.74
CA LEU A 129 -2.77 4.19 14.95
C LEU A 129 -2.60 3.17 13.82
N PRO A 130 -2.66 1.86 14.13
CA PRO A 130 -2.65 0.83 13.10
C PRO A 130 -3.90 0.90 12.23
N THR A 131 -3.78 0.49 10.98
CA THR A 131 -4.92 0.36 10.08
C THR A 131 -5.58 -1.01 10.31
N GLY A 132 -6.69 -1.03 11.06
CA GLY A 132 -7.38 -2.27 11.46
C GLY A 132 -6.68 -3.01 12.61
N LEU A 133 -7.19 -4.21 12.94
CA LEU A 133 -6.79 -4.95 14.13
C LEU A 133 -5.34 -5.48 14.09
N PHE A 134 -4.83 -5.78 12.89
CA PHE A 134 -3.49 -6.35 12.67
C PHE A 134 -2.61 -5.50 11.74
N GLY A 135 -3.01 -4.25 11.48
CA GLY A 135 -2.27 -3.37 10.58
C GLY A 135 -0.96 -2.87 11.17
N LEU A 136 0.05 -2.70 10.32
CA LEU A 136 1.29 -2.06 10.69
C LEU A 136 1.12 -0.54 10.80
N ARG A 137 1.88 0.07 11.71
CA ARG A 137 2.00 1.53 11.84
C ARG A 137 3.09 2.12 10.94
N THR A 138 3.90 1.26 10.35
CA THR A 138 5.01 1.63 9.47
C THR A 138 4.94 0.93 8.11
N PRO A 139 3.80 1.04 7.37
CA PRO A 139 3.68 0.40 6.07
C PRO A 139 4.62 1.03 5.03
N LEU A 140 5.02 0.24 4.02
CA LEU A 140 5.72 0.73 2.85
C LEU A 140 4.71 1.10 1.76
N GLN A 141 4.41 2.39 1.65
CA GLN A 141 3.41 2.92 0.72
C GLN A 141 4.00 3.12 -0.67
N LEU A 142 3.37 2.52 -1.68
CA LEU A 142 3.57 2.81 -3.10
C LEU A 142 2.33 3.51 -3.64
N GLY A 143 2.49 4.44 -4.58
CA GLY A 143 1.35 5.07 -5.24
C GLY A 143 1.73 5.75 -6.54
N ALA A 144 0.66 6.10 -7.29
CA ALA A 144 0.73 6.82 -8.55
C ALA A 144 -0.36 7.88 -8.63
N GLU A 145 -0.01 9.05 -9.15
CA GLU A 145 -0.88 10.22 -9.20
C GLU A 145 -0.81 10.89 -10.57
N ILE A 146 -1.97 11.25 -11.12
CA ILE A 146 -2.13 12.01 -12.36
C ILE A 146 -2.72 13.37 -12.01
N PHE A 147 -2.10 14.45 -12.47
CA PHE A 147 -2.55 15.82 -12.25
C PHE A 147 -2.83 16.53 -13.57
N GLY A 148 -3.75 17.50 -13.53
CA GLY A 148 -4.01 18.40 -14.65
C GLY A 148 -5.07 17.91 -15.62
N ILE A 149 -5.83 16.88 -15.23
CA ILE A 149 -6.97 16.38 -15.99
C ILE A 149 -8.11 16.06 -15.01
N ASP A 150 -9.33 16.37 -15.40
CA ASP A 150 -10.56 16.09 -14.66
C ASP A 150 -11.53 15.37 -15.61
N ASP A 151 -11.18 14.15 -15.97
CA ASP A 151 -11.91 13.32 -16.91
C ASP A 151 -11.72 11.84 -16.54
N ILE A 152 -12.71 11.01 -16.83
CA ILE A 152 -12.72 9.57 -16.52
C ILE A 152 -11.54 8.81 -17.12
N CYS A 153 -10.90 9.34 -18.15
CA CYS A 153 -9.72 8.72 -18.76
C CYS A 153 -8.55 8.58 -17.80
N ALA A 154 -8.48 9.41 -16.73
CA ALA A 154 -7.46 9.28 -15.69
C ALA A 154 -7.69 8.02 -14.84
N GLU A 155 -8.93 7.75 -14.43
CA GLU A 155 -9.29 6.53 -13.71
C GLU A 155 -9.08 5.28 -14.56
N LEU A 156 -9.44 5.33 -15.86
CA LEU A 156 -9.21 4.23 -16.78
C LEU A 156 -7.70 3.90 -16.88
N GLU A 157 -6.85 4.92 -17.03
CA GLU A 157 -5.39 4.74 -17.05
C GLU A 157 -4.87 4.11 -15.75
N LEU A 158 -5.38 4.55 -14.58
CA LEU A 158 -4.97 3.97 -13.30
C LEU A 158 -5.42 2.52 -13.14
N ILE A 159 -6.59 2.13 -13.65
CA ILE A 159 -7.04 0.73 -13.66
C ILE A 159 -6.12 -0.11 -14.55
N ASP A 160 -5.76 0.37 -15.76
CA ASP A 160 -4.81 -0.33 -16.62
C ASP A 160 -3.43 -0.48 -15.97
N LEU A 161 -2.99 0.55 -15.25
CA LEU A 161 -1.75 0.52 -14.49
C LEU A 161 -1.80 -0.50 -13.34
N LEU A 162 -2.92 -0.61 -12.61
CA LEU A 162 -3.10 -1.63 -11.57
C LEU A 162 -3.08 -3.05 -12.14
N VAL A 163 -3.63 -3.23 -13.34
CA VAL A 163 -3.54 -4.50 -14.06
C VAL A 163 -2.10 -4.84 -14.41
N ALA A 164 -1.34 -3.89 -14.94
CA ALA A 164 0.07 -4.09 -15.27
C ALA A 164 0.92 -4.40 -14.02
N LEU A 165 0.63 -3.76 -12.88
CA LEU A 165 1.28 -4.06 -11.61
C LEU A 165 0.95 -5.48 -11.11
N ALA A 166 -0.31 -5.92 -11.25
CA ALA A 166 -0.72 -7.27 -10.87
C ALA A 166 -0.04 -8.34 -11.74
N ASP A 167 0.01 -8.10 -13.06
CA ASP A 167 0.66 -9.00 -14.01
C ASP A 167 2.16 -9.17 -13.74
N GLU A 168 2.85 -8.06 -13.43
CA GLU A 168 4.29 -8.06 -13.13
C GLU A 168 4.65 -8.98 -11.97
N ILE A 169 3.80 -9.03 -10.95
CA ILE A 169 4.02 -9.87 -9.77
C ILE A 169 3.32 -11.24 -9.88
N GLY A 170 2.78 -11.60 -11.04
CA GLY A 170 2.10 -12.88 -11.26
C GLY A 170 0.76 -13.02 -10.52
N LEU A 171 0.14 -11.92 -10.09
CA LEU A 171 -1.13 -11.95 -9.37
C LEU A 171 -2.29 -12.12 -10.35
N ASP A 172 -3.09 -13.18 -10.20
CA ASP A 172 -4.26 -13.42 -11.03
C ASP A 172 -5.28 -12.29 -10.88
N ARG A 173 -5.60 -11.60 -11.97
CA ARG A 173 -6.58 -10.51 -12.03
C ARG A 173 -7.97 -10.95 -11.55
N GLN A 174 -8.34 -12.23 -11.71
CA GLN A 174 -9.60 -12.77 -11.22
C GLN A 174 -9.70 -12.80 -9.70
N MET A 175 -8.57 -12.76 -9.01
CA MET A 175 -8.51 -12.60 -7.57
C MET A 175 -8.75 -11.15 -7.11
N LEU A 176 -8.80 -10.18 -8.04
CA LEU A 176 -9.00 -8.77 -7.72
C LEU A 176 -10.48 -8.40 -7.83
N HIS A 177 -10.97 -7.74 -6.78
CA HIS A 177 -12.31 -7.16 -6.74
C HIS A 177 -12.22 -5.66 -6.52
N VAL A 178 -12.87 -4.88 -7.37
CA VAL A 178 -12.87 -3.42 -7.31
C VAL A 178 -14.25 -2.92 -6.87
N ASP A 179 -14.32 -2.23 -5.73
CA ASP A 179 -15.49 -1.44 -5.37
C ASP A 179 -15.30 -0.02 -5.90
N ILE A 180 -16.27 0.50 -6.64
CA ILE A 180 -16.25 1.86 -7.16
C ILE A 180 -17.43 2.66 -6.64
N GLY A 181 -17.19 3.93 -6.33
CA GLY A 181 -18.18 4.90 -5.90
C GLY A 181 -17.96 6.26 -6.54
N HIS A 182 -18.87 7.19 -6.29
CA HIS A 182 -18.73 8.55 -6.80
C HIS A 182 -19.30 9.55 -5.79
N VAL A 183 -18.43 10.33 -5.16
CA VAL A 183 -18.83 11.23 -4.07
C VAL A 183 -19.78 12.34 -4.53
N ALA A 184 -19.68 12.77 -5.78
CA ALA A 184 -20.56 13.83 -6.31
C ALA A 184 -22.06 13.41 -6.37
N ILE A 185 -22.39 12.12 -6.41
CA ILE A 185 -23.79 11.67 -6.34
C ILE A 185 -24.37 12.04 -4.98
N PHE A 186 -23.66 11.69 -3.90
CA PHE A 186 -24.07 12.00 -2.54
C PHE A 186 -24.09 13.52 -2.29
N ASP A 187 -23.04 14.22 -2.67
CA ASP A 187 -22.92 15.67 -2.49
C ASP A 187 -24.05 16.41 -3.20
N ARG A 188 -24.33 16.01 -4.44
CA ARG A 188 -25.39 16.62 -5.22
C ARG A 188 -26.79 16.34 -4.67
N LEU A 189 -27.04 15.14 -4.15
CA LEU A 189 -28.29 14.83 -3.44
C LEU A 189 -28.44 15.70 -2.19
N CYS A 190 -27.39 15.88 -1.40
CA CYS A 190 -27.42 16.79 -0.25
C CYS A 190 -27.78 18.22 -0.65
N GLN A 191 -27.19 18.73 -1.72
CA GLN A 191 -27.51 20.07 -2.25
C GLN A 191 -28.96 20.18 -2.76
N LEU A 192 -29.41 19.20 -3.55
CA LEU A 192 -30.78 19.18 -4.10
C LEU A 192 -31.83 19.14 -3.02
N HIS A 193 -31.59 18.43 -1.94
CA HIS A 193 -32.54 18.21 -0.87
C HIS A 193 -32.35 19.16 0.32
N GLY A 194 -31.32 20.03 0.29
CA GLY A 194 -31.07 21.02 1.33
C GLY A 194 -30.55 20.42 2.64
N VAL A 195 -29.80 19.31 2.55
CA VAL A 195 -29.14 18.68 3.70
C VAL A 195 -27.96 19.54 4.14
N SER A 196 -27.89 19.87 5.43
CA SER A 196 -26.77 20.64 5.98
C SER A 196 -25.49 19.82 6.04
N ASN A 197 -24.31 20.47 6.07
CA ASN A 197 -23.02 19.77 6.19
C ASN A 197 -22.98 18.88 7.44
N LYS A 198 -23.55 19.34 8.57
CA LYS A 198 -23.63 18.55 9.80
C LYS A 198 -24.45 17.27 9.63
N ASP A 199 -25.60 17.38 8.96
CA ASP A 199 -26.48 16.22 8.73
C ASP A 199 -25.87 15.29 7.69
N ALA A 200 -25.11 15.81 6.71
CA ALA A 200 -24.33 15.03 5.76
C ALA A 200 -23.23 14.21 6.46
N ASP A 201 -22.50 14.81 7.41
CA ASP A 201 -21.47 14.10 8.20
C ASP A 201 -22.10 12.99 9.06
N GLU A 202 -23.27 13.23 9.66
CA GLU A 202 -24.02 12.20 10.38
C GLU A 202 -24.38 11.04 9.44
N LEU A 203 -24.88 11.35 8.26
CA LEU A 203 -25.31 10.38 7.25
C LEU A 203 -24.13 9.55 6.74
N ILE A 204 -22.98 10.16 6.49
CA ILE A 204 -21.74 9.46 6.15
C ILE A 204 -21.36 8.47 7.25
N GLY A 205 -21.44 8.89 8.53
CA GLY A 205 -21.19 8.00 9.66
C GLY A 205 -22.14 6.80 9.74
N ILE A 206 -23.41 6.98 9.34
CA ILE A 206 -24.40 5.90 9.25
C ILE A 206 -24.06 4.94 8.09
N TYR A 207 -23.68 5.47 6.92
CA TYR A 207 -23.26 4.66 5.77
C TYR A 207 -22.02 3.82 6.08
N HIS A 208 -21.00 4.39 6.70
CA HIS A 208 -19.78 3.66 7.10
C HIS A 208 -20.10 2.47 8.03
N LYS A 209 -21.06 2.62 8.93
CA LYS A 209 -21.51 1.55 9.83
C LYS A 209 -22.45 0.56 9.14
N LYS A 210 -22.91 0.84 7.92
CA LYS A 210 -23.96 0.09 7.20
C LYS A 210 -25.23 -0.13 8.06
N ALA A 211 -25.57 0.87 8.89
CA ALA A 211 -26.61 0.80 9.90
C ALA A 211 -27.99 1.14 9.30
N MET A 212 -28.61 0.20 8.58
CA MET A 212 -29.90 0.40 7.90
C MET A 212 -31.05 0.87 8.81
N PRO A 213 -31.18 0.38 10.07
CA PRO A 213 -32.20 0.92 10.99
C PRO A 213 -31.99 2.40 11.32
N GLU A 214 -30.73 2.81 11.56
CA GLU A 214 -30.37 4.20 11.85
C GLU A 214 -30.65 5.09 10.63
N LEU A 215 -30.28 4.61 9.43
CA LEU A 215 -30.56 5.29 8.16
C LEU A 215 -32.06 5.51 7.96
N THR A 216 -32.87 4.48 8.19
CA THR A 216 -34.32 4.58 8.08
C THR A 216 -34.90 5.63 9.03
N LYS A 217 -34.44 5.63 10.30
CA LYS A 217 -34.82 6.61 11.30
C LYS A 217 -34.37 8.02 10.92
N TRP A 218 -33.16 8.18 10.43
CA TRP A 218 -32.62 9.46 9.96
C TRP A 218 -33.50 10.00 8.82
N CYS A 219 -33.84 9.19 7.81
CA CYS A 219 -34.70 9.59 6.70
C CYS A 219 -36.13 9.98 7.15
N GLN A 220 -36.71 9.28 8.14
CA GLN A 220 -37.99 9.63 8.72
C GLN A 220 -37.98 11.00 9.43
N ASN A 221 -36.92 11.26 10.19
CA ASN A 221 -36.75 12.54 10.88
C ASN A 221 -36.54 13.69 9.89
N MET A 222 -35.67 13.50 8.91
CA MET A 222 -35.35 14.50 7.90
C MET A 222 -36.52 14.72 6.92
N GLY A 223 -37.34 13.71 6.62
CA GLY A 223 -38.52 13.84 5.76
C GLY A 223 -39.55 14.89 6.22
N ASN A 224 -39.54 15.25 7.52
CA ASN A 224 -40.33 16.33 8.07
C ASN A 224 -39.67 17.72 7.94
N SER A 225 -38.37 17.75 7.66
CA SER A 225 -37.52 18.96 7.60
C SER A 225 -37.13 19.31 6.16
N LEU A 226 -37.16 18.33 5.25
CA LEU A 226 -36.85 18.50 3.83
C LEU A 226 -38.05 19.00 3.04
N ASN A 227 -37.82 19.48 1.83
CA ASN A 227 -38.86 20.03 0.95
C ASN A 227 -39.93 19.01 0.57
N SER A 228 -39.65 17.72 0.63
CA SER A 228 -40.57 16.61 0.41
C SER A 228 -40.12 15.34 1.17
N PRO A 229 -41.10 14.56 1.73
CA PRO A 229 -40.76 13.24 2.29
C PRO A 229 -40.11 12.27 1.30
N SER A 230 -40.38 12.44 -0.01
CA SER A 230 -39.74 11.65 -1.07
C SER A 230 -38.25 11.93 -1.21
N ASP A 231 -37.77 13.12 -0.83
CA ASP A 231 -36.37 13.53 -0.95
C ASP A 231 -35.47 12.71 -0.04
N ALA A 232 -35.91 12.36 1.17
CA ALA A 232 -35.21 11.51 2.09
C ALA A 232 -35.03 10.04 1.59
N THR A 233 -35.93 9.61 0.68
CA THR A 233 -35.87 8.23 0.15
C THR A 233 -34.71 8.00 -0.79
N ASP A 234 -34.18 9.05 -1.44
CA ASP A 234 -32.99 8.92 -2.30
C ASP A 234 -31.78 8.38 -1.53
N PHE A 235 -31.56 8.81 -0.29
CA PHE A 235 -30.50 8.31 0.57
C PHE A 235 -30.68 6.83 0.95
N LEU A 236 -31.94 6.37 1.12
CA LEU A 236 -32.23 4.94 1.30
C LEU A 236 -31.98 4.14 0.02
N VAL A 237 -32.23 4.73 -1.16
CA VAL A 237 -31.98 4.10 -2.46
C VAL A 237 -30.50 3.84 -2.63
N LEU A 238 -29.62 4.80 -2.30
CA LEU A 238 -28.18 4.60 -2.37
C LEU A 238 -27.74 3.37 -1.57
N ALA A 239 -28.13 3.28 -0.29
CA ALA A 239 -27.74 2.15 0.56
C ALA A 239 -28.33 0.81 0.09
N LYS A 240 -29.59 0.80 -0.36
CA LYS A 240 -30.24 -0.42 -0.87
C LYS A 240 -29.64 -0.90 -2.19
N HIS A 241 -29.17 0.02 -3.04
CA HIS A 241 -28.51 -0.34 -4.29
C HIS A 241 -27.18 -1.04 -4.01
N THR A 242 -26.40 -0.53 -3.07
CA THR A 242 -25.16 -1.15 -2.60
C THR A 242 -25.36 -2.53 -1.99
N LEU A 243 -26.48 -2.74 -1.26
CA LEU A 243 -26.78 -4.01 -0.59
C LEU A 243 -27.52 -5.01 -1.48
N SER A 244 -27.89 -4.63 -2.70
CA SER A 244 -28.61 -5.52 -3.63
C SER A 244 -27.70 -6.67 -4.07
N SER A 245 -28.25 -7.88 -4.10
CA SER A 245 -27.55 -9.09 -4.60
C SER A 245 -27.30 -9.06 -6.10
N ASP A 246 -28.04 -8.24 -6.82
CA ASP A 246 -27.86 -7.98 -8.26
C ASP A 246 -26.83 -6.84 -8.42
N ARG A 247 -25.57 -7.22 -8.23
CA ARG A 247 -24.42 -6.31 -8.27
C ARG A 247 -23.95 -6.00 -9.70
N THR A 248 -24.80 -6.16 -10.69
CA THR A 248 -24.46 -5.76 -12.05
C THR A 248 -24.39 -4.23 -12.09
N PRO A 249 -23.20 -3.62 -12.30
CA PRO A 249 -23.08 -2.18 -12.35
C PRO A 249 -23.90 -1.65 -13.52
N ASN A 250 -25.04 -1.03 -13.21
CA ASN A 250 -25.89 -0.40 -14.18
C ASN A 250 -26.29 0.98 -13.66
N ALA A 251 -25.69 2.02 -14.25
CA ALA A 251 -26.02 3.40 -13.92
C ALA A 251 -27.50 3.70 -14.09
N GLU A 252 -28.13 3.16 -15.14
CA GLU A 252 -29.56 3.33 -15.40
C GLU A 252 -30.43 2.72 -14.29
N ALA A 253 -30.06 1.56 -13.76
CA ALA A 253 -30.75 0.93 -12.65
C ALA A 253 -30.68 1.75 -11.35
N LEU A 254 -29.58 2.46 -11.10
CA LEU A 254 -29.48 3.41 -10.00
C LEU A 254 -30.37 4.62 -10.25
N LEU A 255 -30.23 5.28 -11.40
CA LEU A 255 -30.94 6.50 -11.77
C LEU A 255 -32.48 6.28 -11.76
N SER A 256 -32.95 5.13 -12.25
CA SER A 256 -34.38 4.81 -12.30
C SER A 256 -35.07 4.73 -10.94
N LYS A 257 -34.31 4.52 -9.86
CA LYS A 257 -34.82 4.39 -8.49
C LYS A 257 -34.81 5.71 -7.72
N LEU A 258 -34.09 6.72 -8.21
CA LEU A 258 -34.03 8.04 -7.59
C LEU A 258 -35.32 8.87 -7.88
N SER A 259 -35.53 9.88 -7.07
CA SER A 259 -36.60 10.86 -7.29
C SER A 259 -36.47 11.53 -8.67
N ASP A 260 -37.58 12.05 -9.21
CA ASP A 260 -37.58 12.71 -10.52
C ASP A 260 -36.58 13.88 -10.58
N LYS A 261 -36.45 14.62 -9.49
CA LYS A 261 -35.52 15.74 -9.37
C LYS A 261 -34.09 15.27 -9.46
N ALA A 262 -33.71 14.21 -8.74
CA ALA A 262 -32.37 13.65 -8.74
C ALA A 262 -32.04 12.93 -10.07
N ARG A 263 -33.01 12.20 -10.63
CA ARG A 263 -32.86 11.47 -11.89
C ARG A 263 -32.61 12.38 -13.10
N GLN A 264 -33.13 13.63 -13.07
CA GLN A 264 -32.97 14.62 -14.13
C GLN A 264 -31.78 15.56 -13.92
N ASP A 265 -31.05 15.42 -12.82
CA ASP A 265 -29.90 16.26 -12.52
C ASP A 265 -28.68 15.84 -13.35
N ASN A 266 -28.14 16.79 -14.13
CA ASN A 266 -27.05 16.52 -15.06
C ASN A 266 -25.77 16.03 -14.37
N GLN A 267 -25.48 16.48 -13.15
CA GLN A 267 -24.27 16.07 -12.43
C GLN A 267 -24.39 14.62 -11.92
N ILE A 268 -25.59 14.24 -11.44
CA ILE A 268 -25.88 12.85 -11.03
C ILE A 268 -25.83 11.92 -12.25
N ILE A 269 -26.41 12.35 -13.39
CA ILE A 269 -26.37 11.57 -14.63
C ILE A 269 -24.93 11.38 -15.10
N GLN A 270 -24.13 12.43 -15.10
CA GLN A 270 -22.72 12.36 -15.48
C GLN A 270 -21.95 11.39 -14.58
N ALA A 271 -22.08 11.53 -13.25
CA ALA A 271 -21.41 10.66 -12.28
C ALA A 271 -21.81 9.18 -12.44
N ALA A 272 -23.11 8.91 -12.70
CA ALA A 272 -23.57 7.56 -12.97
C ALA A 272 -23.01 6.98 -14.27
N ASN A 273 -22.86 7.80 -15.33
CA ASN A 273 -22.24 7.38 -16.59
C ASN A 273 -20.74 7.13 -16.43
N GLU A 274 -20.03 7.94 -15.66
CA GLU A 274 -18.61 7.70 -15.32
C GLU A 274 -18.44 6.35 -14.60
N LEU A 275 -19.27 6.05 -13.61
CA LEU A 275 -19.27 4.75 -12.93
C LEU A 275 -19.57 3.59 -13.90
N ALA A 276 -20.54 3.75 -14.81
CA ALA A 276 -20.84 2.70 -15.80
C ALA A 276 -19.68 2.45 -16.75
N THR A 277 -19.02 3.51 -17.22
CA THR A 277 -17.85 3.44 -18.09
C THR A 277 -16.69 2.72 -17.39
N LEU A 278 -16.38 3.13 -16.15
CA LEU A 278 -15.31 2.53 -15.37
C LEU A 278 -15.60 1.06 -15.05
N ALA A 279 -16.84 0.73 -14.67
CA ALA A 279 -17.24 -0.65 -14.40
C ALA A 279 -17.15 -1.55 -15.64
N ALA A 280 -17.49 -1.04 -16.81
CA ALA A 280 -17.35 -1.77 -18.07
C ALA A 280 -15.87 -2.05 -18.38
N HIS A 281 -15.00 -1.07 -18.17
CA HIS A 281 -13.56 -1.20 -18.38
C HIS A 281 -12.93 -2.21 -17.42
N ILE A 282 -13.21 -2.11 -16.10
CA ILE A 282 -12.70 -3.04 -15.08
C ILE A 282 -13.04 -4.50 -15.43
N ARG A 283 -14.26 -4.76 -15.93
CA ARG A 283 -14.65 -6.11 -16.39
C ARG A 283 -13.90 -6.53 -17.65
N ALA A 284 -13.73 -5.60 -18.59
CA ALA A 284 -13.04 -5.90 -19.85
C ALA A 284 -11.58 -6.30 -19.62
N VAL A 285 -10.93 -5.75 -18.59
CA VAL A 285 -9.56 -6.13 -18.21
C VAL A 285 -9.47 -7.35 -17.28
N GLY A 286 -10.59 -8.00 -16.99
CA GLY A 286 -10.63 -9.31 -16.31
C GLY A 286 -10.79 -9.26 -14.78
N MET A 287 -11.02 -8.08 -14.18
CA MET A 287 -11.29 -7.94 -12.75
C MET A 287 -12.80 -7.95 -12.45
N SER A 288 -13.16 -8.36 -11.23
CA SER A 288 -14.54 -8.23 -10.76
C SER A 288 -14.81 -6.83 -10.20
N VAL A 289 -16.05 -6.33 -10.35
CA VAL A 289 -16.40 -4.98 -9.92
C VAL A 289 -17.79 -4.93 -9.27
N SER A 290 -17.92 -4.10 -8.23
CA SER A 290 -19.21 -3.69 -7.70
C SER A 290 -19.28 -2.15 -7.54
N ILE A 291 -20.51 -1.60 -7.64
CA ILE A 291 -20.75 -0.19 -7.38
C ILE A 291 -21.21 -0.04 -5.92
N ASP A 292 -20.50 0.74 -5.13
CA ASP A 292 -20.86 1.13 -3.78
C ASP A 292 -20.93 2.66 -3.68
N VAL A 293 -22.07 3.23 -4.01
CA VAL A 293 -22.30 4.68 -3.96
C VAL A 293 -22.38 5.25 -2.54
N THR A 294 -22.29 4.38 -1.52
CA THR A 294 -22.20 4.76 -0.11
C THR A 294 -20.78 4.58 0.44
N GLU A 295 -19.83 4.18 -0.41
CA GLU A 295 -18.41 4.23 -0.07
C GLU A 295 -17.93 5.68 -0.15
N LEU A 296 -17.97 6.35 0.99
CA LEU A 296 -17.65 7.77 1.14
C LEU A 296 -16.41 8.00 2.00
N SER A 297 -15.53 6.97 2.11
CA SER A 297 -14.23 7.10 2.78
C SER A 297 -13.42 8.21 2.12
N GLY A 298 -12.97 9.18 2.91
CA GLY A 298 -12.28 10.35 2.38
C GLY A 298 -13.19 11.35 1.64
N TYR A 299 -14.50 11.36 1.92
CA TYR A 299 -15.47 12.26 1.28
C TYR A 299 -15.03 13.72 1.21
N HIS A 300 -14.46 14.24 2.29
CA HIS A 300 -13.97 15.63 2.33
C HIS A 300 -12.71 15.88 1.47
N TYR A 301 -12.06 14.82 1.01
CA TYR A 301 -10.87 14.88 0.18
C TYR A 301 -11.19 14.64 -1.30
N HIS A 302 -12.06 13.66 -1.59
CA HIS A 302 -12.41 13.27 -2.96
C HIS A 302 -13.48 14.20 -3.58
N THR A 303 -13.40 14.33 -4.90
CA THR A 303 -14.33 15.19 -5.68
C THR A 303 -15.11 14.44 -6.76
N GLY A 304 -14.75 13.19 -7.04
CA GLY A 304 -15.31 12.40 -8.12
C GLY A 304 -15.37 10.92 -7.79
N VAL A 305 -14.88 10.11 -8.71
CA VAL A 305 -14.76 8.65 -8.54
C VAL A 305 -13.88 8.33 -7.34
N VAL A 306 -14.29 7.32 -6.58
CA VAL A 306 -13.48 6.62 -5.57
C VAL A 306 -13.45 5.14 -5.89
N PHE A 307 -12.31 4.49 -5.63
CA PHE A 307 -12.20 3.04 -5.84
C PHE A 307 -11.33 2.39 -4.77
N ASN A 308 -11.71 1.16 -4.42
CA ASN A 308 -10.96 0.31 -3.52
C ASN A 308 -10.76 -1.05 -4.19
N VAL A 309 -9.53 -1.57 -4.17
CA VAL A 309 -9.22 -2.90 -4.71
C VAL A 309 -8.97 -3.86 -3.55
N TYR A 310 -9.59 -5.01 -3.61
CA TYR A 310 -9.48 -6.08 -2.62
C TYR A 310 -8.89 -7.33 -3.27
N LEU A 311 -8.08 -8.07 -2.51
CA LEU A 311 -7.64 -9.41 -2.88
C LEU A 311 -8.71 -10.43 -2.46
N GLY A 312 -9.07 -11.35 -3.37
CA GLY A 312 -10.04 -12.40 -3.08
C GLY A 312 -11.48 -11.92 -2.98
N ASN A 313 -12.33 -12.74 -2.36
CA ASN A 313 -13.74 -12.44 -2.23
C ASN A 313 -13.97 -11.44 -1.08
N ARG A 314 -14.74 -10.37 -1.32
CA ARG A 314 -15.10 -9.31 -0.33
C ARG A 314 -15.62 -9.84 1.01
N THR A 315 -16.08 -11.09 1.06
CA THR A 315 -16.57 -11.73 2.31
C THR A 315 -15.44 -12.14 3.25
N THR A 316 -14.22 -12.27 2.76
CA THR A 316 -13.06 -12.75 3.53
C THR A 316 -12.06 -11.65 3.85
N GLN A 317 -12.04 -10.53 3.10
CA GLN A 317 -11.11 -9.42 3.34
C GLN A 317 -11.85 -8.14 3.74
N THR A 318 -11.49 -7.62 4.90
CA THR A 318 -12.07 -6.39 5.48
C THR A 318 -11.31 -5.12 5.11
N GLN A 319 -10.12 -5.23 4.50
CA GLN A 319 -9.27 -4.09 4.17
C GLN A 319 -8.91 -4.08 2.69
N ALA A 320 -9.05 -2.91 2.06
CA ALA A 320 -8.60 -2.70 0.69
C ALA A 320 -7.07 -2.80 0.58
N LEU A 321 -6.60 -3.51 -0.45
CA LEU A 321 -5.18 -3.53 -0.85
C LEU A 321 -4.77 -2.18 -1.43
N VAL A 322 -5.60 -1.64 -2.34
CA VAL A 322 -5.40 -0.35 -3.01
C VAL A 322 -6.56 0.56 -2.67
N ARG A 323 -6.26 1.83 -2.45
CA ARG A 323 -7.26 2.90 -2.33
C ARG A 323 -6.91 4.02 -3.27
N GLY A 324 -7.91 4.52 -3.98
CA GLY A 324 -7.71 5.60 -4.94
C GLY A 324 -8.99 6.39 -5.23
N GLY A 325 -8.83 7.44 -6.00
CA GLY A 325 -9.95 8.28 -6.43
C GLY A 325 -9.53 9.62 -6.95
N ARG A 326 -10.51 10.39 -7.40
CA ARG A 326 -10.35 11.74 -7.92
C ARG A 326 -10.43 12.76 -6.79
N PHE A 327 -9.53 13.73 -6.80
CA PHE A 327 -9.44 14.79 -5.79
C PHE A 327 -8.95 16.10 -6.43
N ASN A 328 -8.97 17.19 -5.66
CA ASN A 328 -8.47 18.47 -6.13
C ASN A 328 -7.00 18.66 -5.77
N GLY A 329 -6.17 18.94 -6.78
CA GLY A 329 -4.81 19.43 -6.59
C GLY A 329 -4.78 20.87 -6.04
N ILE A 330 -3.65 21.25 -5.46
CA ILE A 330 -3.42 22.63 -5.02
C ILE A 330 -2.97 23.47 -6.21
N SER A 331 -3.66 24.57 -6.48
CA SER A 331 -3.21 25.55 -7.46
C SER A 331 -2.69 26.80 -6.79
N THR A 332 -1.52 27.25 -7.23
CA THR A 332 -0.99 28.59 -6.87
C THR A 332 -1.64 29.72 -7.68
N HIS A 333 -2.47 29.39 -8.70
CA HIS A 333 -3.03 30.33 -9.68
C HIS A 333 -4.56 30.32 -9.74
N SER A 334 -5.26 30.17 -8.62
CA SER A 334 -6.71 30.33 -8.46
C SER A 334 -7.61 29.25 -9.11
N VAL A 335 -7.12 28.30 -9.84
CA VAL A 335 -7.91 27.18 -10.39
C VAL A 335 -7.34 25.88 -9.86
N ALA A 336 -8.18 25.10 -9.16
CA ALA A 336 -7.80 23.76 -8.72
C ALA A 336 -7.46 22.89 -9.95
N ARG A 337 -6.36 22.15 -9.88
CA ARG A 337 -6.01 21.15 -10.91
C ARG A 337 -6.69 19.84 -10.53
N GLY A 338 -7.49 19.26 -11.42
CA GLY A 338 -7.99 17.90 -11.24
C GLY A 338 -6.83 16.94 -11.01
N ALA A 339 -7.01 16.01 -10.11
CA ALA A 339 -6.03 14.97 -9.79
C ALA A 339 -6.75 13.65 -9.53
N THR A 340 -6.12 12.55 -9.94
CA THR A 340 -6.59 11.19 -9.66
C THR A 340 -5.38 10.33 -9.34
N GLY A 341 -5.50 9.49 -8.30
CA GLY A 341 -4.38 8.66 -7.91
C GLY A 341 -4.80 7.46 -7.07
N PHE A 342 -3.84 6.62 -6.76
CA PHE A 342 -4.01 5.53 -5.82
C PHE A 342 -2.76 5.33 -4.95
N SER A 343 -2.98 4.69 -3.82
CA SER A 343 -1.90 4.17 -2.97
C SER A 343 -2.20 2.77 -2.46
N MET A 344 -1.12 2.00 -2.20
CA MET A 344 -1.17 0.67 -1.63
C MET A 344 -0.06 0.45 -0.61
N ASP A 345 -0.23 -0.54 0.28
CA ASP A 345 0.82 -1.02 1.17
C ASP A 345 1.46 -2.28 0.55
N ILE A 346 2.71 -2.17 0.13
CA ILE A 346 3.44 -3.27 -0.52
C ILE A 346 3.58 -4.48 0.41
N ASN A 347 3.71 -4.27 1.72
CA ASN A 347 3.88 -5.36 2.69
C ASN A 347 2.71 -6.37 2.65
N ARG A 348 1.55 -5.94 2.17
CA ARG A 348 0.39 -6.82 2.00
C ARG A 348 0.47 -7.75 0.78
N LEU A 349 1.47 -7.56 -0.06
CA LEU A 349 1.73 -8.39 -1.24
C LEU A 349 2.80 -9.45 -0.98
N LEU A 350 3.52 -9.40 0.15
CA LEU A 350 4.64 -10.31 0.43
C LEU A 350 4.23 -11.78 0.42
N GLU A 351 3.01 -12.10 0.87
CA GLU A 351 2.48 -13.46 0.89
C GLU A 351 2.14 -14.04 -0.49
N PHE A 352 2.01 -13.18 -1.51
CA PHE A 352 1.68 -13.57 -2.89
C PHE A 352 2.90 -13.63 -3.81
N VAL A 353 4.08 -13.30 -3.29
CA VAL A 353 5.34 -13.30 -4.05
C VAL A 353 6.19 -14.48 -3.62
N GLU A 354 6.48 -15.33 -4.59
CA GLU A 354 7.50 -16.34 -4.46
C GLU A 354 8.82 -15.76 -4.98
N LEU A 355 9.88 -15.85 -4.18
CA LEU A 355 11.23 -15.59 -4.66
C LEU A 355 11.73 -16.87 -5.33
N GLU A 356 12.51 -16.72 -6.40
CA GLU A 356 13.36 -17.83 -6.84
C GLU A 356 14.28 -18.19 -5.70
N GLU A 357 14.45 -19.48 -5.43
CA GLU A 357 15.38 -19.94 -4.41
C GLU A 357 16.81 -19.57 -4.83
N ASP A 358 17.48 -18.79 -3.97
CA ASP A 358 18.88 -18.44 -4.20
C ASP A 358 19.75 -19.71 -4.11
N THR A 359 20.65 -19.91 -5.06
CA THR A 359 21.64 -20.98 -4.98
C THR A 359 22.77 -20.54 -4.04
N VAL A 360 22.88 -21.22 -2.90
CA VAL A 360 23.88 -20.91 -1.86
C VAL A 360 25.09 -21.81 -1.98
N ILE A 361 26.25 -21.21 -2.25
CA ILE A 361 27.53 -21.90 -2.38
C ILE A 361 28.44 -21.55 -1.18
N LEU A 362 28.83 -22.55 -0.44
CA LEU A 362 29.82 -22.40 0.64
C LEU A 362 31.23 -22.69 0.14
N VAL A 363 32.17 -21.80 0.37
CA VAL A 363 33.61 -22.10 0.11
C VAL A 363 34.12 -23.07 1.16
N ASP A 364 34.85 -24.14 0.74
CA ASP A 364 35.43 -25.06 1.69
C ASP A 364 36.43 -24.33 2.63
N TYR A 365 36.23 -24.49 3.94
CA TYR A 365 37.02 -23.79 4.95
C TYR A 365 38.47 -24.20 4.91
N HIS A 366 38.77 -25.50 4.75
CA HIS A 366 40.13 -26.00 4.78
C HIS A 366 40.92 -25.60 3.52
N ASP A 367 40.29 -25.67 2.37
CA ASP A 367 40.89 -25.21 1.10
C ASP A 367 41.16 -23.70 1.14
N LEU A 368 40.22 -22.91 1.69
CA LEU A 368 40.36 -21.47 1.87
C LEU A 368 41.57 -21.11 2.77
N GLN A 369 41.76 -21.86 3.86
CA GLN A 369 42.89 -21.63 4.79
C GLN A 369 44.25 -22.04 4.19
N ASN A 370 44.27 -23.13 3.42
CA ASN A 370 45.46 -23.66 2.83
C ASN A 370 45.90 -22.99 1.51
N ALA A 371 45.00 -22.18 0.90
CA ALA A 371 45.26 -21.51 -0.36
C ALA A 371 46.36 -20.48 -0.25
N ASP A 372 47.33 -20.54 -1.18
CA ASP A 372 48.36 -19.52 -1.37
C ASP A 372 47.82 -18.24 -2.03
N ALA A 373 48.66 -17.30 -2.38
CA ALA A 373 48.24 -16.01 -2.94
C ALA A 373 47.62 -16.14 -4.34
N ASP A 374 48.14 -17.04 -5.17
CA ASP A 374 47.65 -17.25 -6.53
C ASP A 374 46.30 -17.99 -6.51
N THR A 375 46.19 -19.04 -5.71
CA THR A 375 44.95 -19.80 -5.48
C THR A 375 43.85 -18.91 -4.91
N LYS A 376 44.17 -17.95 -4.01
CA LYS A 376 43.20 -16.95 -3.50
C LYS A 376 42.77 -15.94 -4.56
N ALA A 377 43.64 -15.58 -5.51
CA ALA A 377 43.29 -14.72 -6.62
C ALA A 377 42.33 -15.43 -7.59
N ASP A 378 42.57 -16.72 -7.86
CA ASP A 378 41.69 -17.57 -8.65
C ASP A 378 40.31 -17.75 -7.95
N LEU A 379 40.30 -17.98 -6.64
CA LEU A 379 39.06 -18.01 -5.84
C LEU A 379 38.25 -16.74 -5.98
N ALA A 380 38.90 -15.58 -5.87
CA ALA A 380 38.18 -14.29 -6.00
C ALA A 380 37.56 -14.11 -7.38
N THR A 381 38.19 -14.64 -8.42
CA THR A 381 37.68 -14.63 -9.79
C THR A 381 36.48 -15.56 -9.92
N GLN A 382 36.58 -16.79 -9.41
CA GLN A 382 35.49 -17.77 -9.44
C GLN A 382 34.28 -17.29 -8.64
N ILE A 383 34.48 -16.70 -7.47
CA ILE A 383 33.39 -16.11 -6.68
C ILE A 383 32.66 -15.05 -7.49
N LYS A 384 33.35 -14.14 -8.18
CA LYS A 384 32.73 -13.12 -9.02
C LYS A 384 31.93 -13.74 -10.16
N THR A 385 32.40 -14.82 -10.75
CA THR A 385 31.67 -15.54 -11.80
C THR A 385 30.35 -16.09 -11.25
N LEU A 386 30.41 -16.85 -10.16
CA LEU A 386 29.23 -17.42 -9.51
C LEU A 386 28.24 -16.31 -9.07
N GLN A 387 28.73 -15.21 -8.52
CA GLN A 387 27.87 -14.08 -8.15
C GLN A 387 27.22 -13.40 -9.37
N SER A 388 27.92 -13.35 -10.52
CA SER A 388 27.34 -12.84 -11.77
C SER A 388 26.28 -13.78 -12.37
N GLU A 389 26.30 -15.05 -12.00
CA GLU A 389 25.30 -16.07 -12.33
C GLU A 389 24.13 -16.12 -11.33
N GLY A 390 24.12 -15.22 -10.33
CA GLY A 390 23.05 -15.10 -9.35
C GLY A 390 23.26 -15.95 -8.09
N CYS A 391 24.42 -16.62 -7.92
CA CYS A 391 24.69 -17.40 -6.72
C CYS A 391 25.09 -16.53 -5.52
N ILE A 392 24.63 -16.91 -4.33
CA ILE A 392 25.14 -16.42 -3.05
C ILE A 392 26.38 -17.23 -2.71
N VAL A 393 27.55 -16.59 -2.59
CA VAL A 393 28.80 -17.29 -2.24
C VAL A 393 29.27 -16.84 -0.87
N ILE A 394 29.35 -17.78 0.06
CA ILE A 394 29.75 -17.55 1.46
C ILE A 394 31.17 -18.07 1.69
N LYS A 395 32.06 -17.19 2.20
CA LYS A 395 33.35 -17.57 2.72
C LYS A 395 33.26 -17.76 4.22
N PRO A 396 33.40 -18.98 4.75
CA PRO A 396 33.28 -19.22 6.17
C PRO A 396 34.42 -18.56 6.97
N LEU A 397 34.10 -18.00 8.12
CA LEU A 397 35.05 -17.40 9.06
C LEU A 397 35.68 -18.46 9.98
N THR A 398 34.93 -19.51 10.29
CA THR A 398 35.37 -20.67 11.09
C THR A 398 34.85 -21.96 10.45
N VAL A 399 35.33 -23.11 10.90
CA VAL A 399 34.88 -24.44 10.43
C VAL A 399 33.38 -24.68 10.68
N ASP A 400 32.85 -24.06 11.73
CA ASP A 400 31.45 -24.19 12.14
C ASP A 400 30.55 -23.09 11.55
N ASP A 401 31.13 -22.15 10.81
CA ASP A 401 30.38 -21.06 10.16
C ASP A 401 29.72 -21.57 8.86
N LYS A 402 28.53 -22.11 9.01
CA LYS A 402 27.74 -22.68 7.90
C LYS A 402 26.35 -22.10 7.90
N PRO A 403 25.82 -21.68 6.74
CA PRO A 403 24.40 -21.31 6.61
C PRO A 403 23.50 -22.53 6.82
N ASP A 404 22.23 -22.28 7.14
CA ASP A 404 21.22 -23.33 7.35
C ASP A 404 20.95 -24.15 6.08
N GLN A 405 21.08 -23.52 4.90
CA GLN A 405 20.90 -24.14 3.59
C GLN A 405 22.16 -23.94 2.75
N ILE A 406 22.63 -24.99 2.12
CA ILE A 406 23.80 -25.03 1.23
C ILE A 406 23.42 -25.91 0.04
N ASP A 407 23.55 -25.37 -1.18
CA ASP A 407 23.28 -26.11 -2.41
C ASP A 407 24.54 -26.65 -3.05
N GLY A 408 25.72 -26.04 -2.74
CA GLY A 408 27.00 -26.48 -3.24
C GLY A 408 28.18 -26.05 -2.38
N ILE A 409 29.26 -26.75 -2.54
CA ILE A 409 30.54 -26.44 -1.89
C ILE A 409 31.57 -26.09 -2.97
N LEU A 410 32.14 -24.90 -2.89
CA LEU A 410 33.25 -24.46 -3.75
C LEU A 410 34.57 -24.91 -3.10
N HIS A 411 35.20 -25.93 -3.69
CA HIS A 411 36.42 -26.58 -3.20
C HIS A 411 37.53 -26.49 -4.23
N TRP A 412 38.79 -26.67 -3.78
CA TRP A 412 39.96 -26.71 -4.63
C TRP A 412 40.13 -28.12 -5.19
N ASP A 413 39.73 -28.32 -6.45
CA ASP A 413 39.84 -29.63 -7.14
C ASP A 413 41.24 -29.83 -7.71
N THR A 414 41.95 -30.84 -7.19
CA THR A 414 43.30 -31.25 -7.60
C THR A 414 43.31 -32.42 -8.58
N ASP A 415 42.17 -33.01 -8.88
CA ASP A 415 42.05 -34.19 -9.76
C ASP A 415 42.06 -33.80 -11.25
N GLN A 416 42.07 -32.51 -11.54
CA GLN A 416 42.19 -31.96 -12.89
C GLN A 416 43.66 -31.81 -13.32
N ASP A 417 43.93 -31.83 -14.63
CA ASP A 417 45.27 -31.58 -15.19
C ASP A 417 45.86 -30.23 -14.70
N LYS A 418 45.01 -29.27 -14.43
CA LYS A 418 45.30 -28.03 -13.72
C LYS A 418 44.31 -27.89 -12.59
N PRO A 419 44.74 -27.78 -11.33
CA PRO A 419 43.86 -27.56 -10.21
C PRO A 419 43.02 -26.28 -10.38
N ILE A 420 41.74 -26.35 -10.03
CA ILE A 420 40.77 -25.24 -10.16
C ILE A 420 39.79 -25.20 -8.97
N TRP A 421 39.18 -24.06 -8.74
CA TRP A 421 38.03 -23.98 -7.85
C TRP A 421 36.78 -24.52 -8.56
N ALA A 422 36.22 -25.60 -8.04
CA ALA A 422 35.04 -26.28 -8.60
C ALA A 422 33.91 -26.35 -7.60
N VAL A 423 32.65 -26.27 -8.09
CA VAL A 423 31.47 -26.44 -7.25
C VAL A 423 31.07 -27.91 -7.25
N ARG A 424 30.94 -28.50 -6.06
CA ARG A 424 30.32 -29.80 -5.84
C ARG A 424 28.93 -29.57 -5.24
N LEU A 425 27.88 -30.07 -5.89
CA LEU A 425 26.49 -29.95 -5.37
C LEU A 425 26.31 -30.80 -4.12
N VAL A 426 25.52 -30.27 -3.17
CA VAL A 426 25.13 -31.03 -1.98
C VAL A 426 24.01 -31.97 -2.39
N GLY A 427 24.27 -33.28 -2.35
CA GLY A 427 23.36 -34.33 -2.83
C GLY A 427 23.95 -35.27 -3.86
N ASP A 428 25.11 -34.93 -4.44
CA ASP A 428 25.89 -35.81 -5.31
C ASP A 428 26.77 -36.74 -4.46
N GLU A 429 26.20 -37.40 -3.46
CA GLU A 429 26.90 -38.51 -2.80
C GLU A 429 26.70 -39.80 -3.62
N TYR A 430 27.84 -40.42 -3.95
CA TYR A 430 27.95 -41.70 -4.63
C TYR A 430 27.30 -42.87 -3.87
#